data_28bd2fbef4b06a1185cdb8302bc5b7fe
#
_entry.id   28bd2fbef4b06a1185cdb8302bc5b7fe
#
_cell.length_a   1.000
_cell.length_b   1.000
_cell.length_c   1.000
_cell.angle_alpha   90.00
_cell.angle_beta   90.00
_cell.angle_gamma   90.00
#
_symmetry.space_group_name_H-M   'P 1'
#
loop_
_entity.id
_entity.type
_entity.pdbx_description
1 polymer ?
#
loop_
_entity_poly.entity_id
_entity_poly.type
_entity_poly.pdbx_seq_one_letter_code
_entity_poly.pdbx_strand_id
1 'polypeptide(L)'
;MQPTVGEVMATRVAWVRPQAPLGEVAKLLRERAVTAVPIVDEEDHVLGVVSGMDLAMDREQPHRAPAAMQRLARHTRGKSARTTAADRMSSPVVTVTPAVSLRTAARLLQVHGIHHLPVVAGGKLVGMVTRRDLLAAFLRDDEQVRRQIVHTLEMTYHLTSDRVAVTVHNGVVRLDGRVEQHSLVDEVQRLVAAVDGVIAVESQLAWEIDDTALGVEGRGSQVLSG
;
A
#
# COMPACT_ATOMS: atom_id res chain seq x y z
N MET A 1 -9.89 9.96 7.32
CA MET A 1 -8.83 9.32 8.14
C MET A 1 -8.02 8.43 7.22
N GLN A 2 -6.70 8.56 7.15
CA GLN A 2 -5.89 7.70 6.28
C GLN A 2 -5.79 6.30 6.86
N PRO A 3 -5.95 5.23 6.06
CA PRO A 3 -5.85 3.87 6.55
C PRO A 3 -4.44 3.56 7.07
N THR A 4 -4.38 2.76 8.15
CA THR A 4 -3.15 2.45 8.88
C THR A 4 -2.71 1.01 8.67
N VAL A 5 -1.45 0.72 8.97
CA VAL A 5 -0.89 -0.65 8.92
C VAL A 5 -1.66 -1.59 9.84
N GLY A 6 -2.10 -1.13 11.02
CA GLY A 6 -2.85 -1.92 11.98
C GLY A 6 -4.19 -2.47 11.45
N GLU A 7 -4.80 -1.76 10.47
CA GLU A 7 -6.07 -2.17 9.87
C GLU A 7 -5.93 -3.30 8.83
N VAL A 8 -4.71 -3.50 8.30
CA VAL A 8 -4.47 -4.43 7.19
C VAL A 8 -3.44 -5.51 7.49
N MET A 9 -2.66 -5.35 8.57
CA MET A 9 -1.60 -6.31 8.94
C MET A 9 -2.17 -7.68 9.29
N ALA A 10 -1.41 -8.72 8.99
CA ALA A 10 -1.64 -10.03 9.56
C ALA A 10 -1.19 -10.06 11.02
N THR A 11 -2.08 -10.42 11.95
CA THR A 11 -1.78 -10.49 13.40
C THR A 11 -1.33 -11.88 13.84
N ARG A 12 -1.66 -12.94 13.07
CA ARG A 12 -1.22 -14.31 13.33
C ARG A 12 0.06 -14.58 12.54
N VAL A 13 1.18 -14.03 13.02
CA VAL A 13 2.47 -14.14 12.34
C VAL A 13 3.20 -15.40 12.81
N ALA A 14 3.61 -16.23 11.85
CA ALA A 14 4.57 -17.30 12.12
C ALA A 14 5.97 -16.68 12.25
N TRP A 15 6.71 -17.07 13.27
CA TRP A 15 8.07 -16.60 13.55
C TRP A 15 8.98 -17.77 13.98
N VAL A 16 10.28 -17.53 14.00
CA VAL A 16 11.28 -18.50 14.46
C VAL A 16 12.31 -17.83 15.37
N ARG A 17 12.99 -18.64 16.15
CA ARG A 17 14.17 -18.22 16.95
C ARG A 17 15.43 -18.17 16.08
N PRO A 18 16.46 -17.39 16.46
CA PRO A 18 17.70 -17.26 15.70
C PRO A 18 18.41 -18.60 15.41
N GLN A 19 18.29 -19.55 16.32
CA GLN A 19 18.94 -20.85 16.25
C GLN A 19 18.15 -21.88 15.42
N ALA A 20 16.95 -21.55 14.95
CA ALA A 20 16.12 -22.44 14.15
C ALA A 20 16.89 -22.92 12.90
N PRO A 21 16.93 -24.24 12.62
CA PRO A 21 17.55 -24.77 11.41
C PRO A 21 16.81 -24.26 10.16
N LEU A 22 17.52 -23.98 9.06
CA LEU A 22 16.88 -23.50 7.82
C LEU A 22 15.83 -24.48 7.27
N GLY A 23 15.98 -25.77 7.50
CA GLY A 23 14.96 -26.76 7.13
C GLY A 23 13.63 -26.55 7.85
N GLU A 24 13.65 -26.10 9.10
CA GLU A 24 12.46 -25.75 9.87
C GLU A 24 11.82 -24.46 9.30
N VAL A 25 12.63 -23.46 8.98
CA VAL A 25 12.16 -22.23 8.34
C VAL A 25 11.48 -22.55 7.00
N ALA A 26 12.11 -23.36 6.15
CA ALA A 26 11.56 -23.78 4.86
C ALA A 26 10.23 -24.55 5.01
N LYS A 27 10.12 -25.40 6.02
CA LYS A 27 8.90 -26.13 6.36
C LYS A 27 7.80 -25.17 6.78
N LEU A 28 8.11 -24.22 7.67
CA LEU A 28 7.17 -23.24 8.18
C LEU A 28 6.60 -22.33 7.07
N LEU A 29 7.49 -21.82 6.18
CA LEU A 29 7.07 -21.02 5.02
C LEU A 29 6.05 -21.77 4.14
N ARG A 30 6.31 -23.07 3.89
CA ARG A 30 5.42 -23.89 3.06
C ARG A 30 4.10 -24.21 3.77
N GLU A 31 4.14 -24.62 5.03
CA GLU A 31 2.95 -25.04 5.78
C GLU A 31 2.01 -23.87 6.08
N ARG A 32 2.55 -22.68 6.28
CA ARG A 32 1.78 -21.47 6.53
C ARG A 32 1.46 -20.68 5.26
N ALA A 33 1.93 -21.15 4.10
CA ALA A 33 1.79 -20.47 2.81
C ALA A 33 2.25 -19.01 2.86
N VAL A 34 3.32 -18.72 3.61
CA VAL A 34 3.93 -17.38 3.75
C VAL A 34 5.27 -17.32 3.03
N THR A 35 5.64 -16.13 2.58
CA THR A 35 6.86 -15.91 1.79
C THR A 35 8.06 -15.47 2.61
N ALA A 36 7.83 -15.07 3.87
CA ALA A 36 8.88 -14.72 4.83
C ALA A 36 8.41 -14.93 6.27
N VAL A 37 9.35 -15.11 7.19
CA VAL A 37 9.12 -15.19 8.62
C VAL A 37 10.05 -14.25 9.37
N PRO A 38 9.58 -13.50 10.37
CA PRO A 38 10.43 -12.76 11.29
C PRO A 38 11.18 -13.71 12.22
N ILE A 39 12.39 -13.28 12.60
CA ILE A 39 13.20 -13.90 13.63
C ILE A 39 13.10 -13.02 14.87
N VAL A 40 12.76 -13.64 15.99
CA VAL A 40 12.55 -12.92 17.26
C VAL A 40 13.43 -13.51 18.37
N ASP A 41 13.87 -12.64 19.29
CA ASP A 41 14.58 -13.06 20.51
C ASP A 41 13.62 -13.60 21.59
N GLU A 42 14.15 -13.91 22.77
CA GLU A 42 13.37 -14.47 23.89
C GLU A 42 12.34 -13.49 24.43
N GLU A 43 12.54 -12.21 24.26
CA GLU A 43 11.66 -11.10 24.65
C GLU A 43 10.67 -10.70 23.55
N ASP A 44 10.64 -11.42 22.41
CA ASP A 44 9.82 -11.20 21.22
C ASP A 44 10.19 -9.93 20.40
N HIS A 45 11.42 -9.40 20.57
CA HIS A 45 11.93 -8.35 19.69
C HIS A 45 12.35 -8.91 18.34
N VAL A 46 12.09 -8.15 17.28
CA VAL A 46 12.43 -8.57 15.93
C VAL A 46 13.91 -8.32 15.64
N LEU A 47 14.64 -9.38 15.35
CA LEU A 47 16.07 -9.36 15.02
C LEU A 47 16.34 -9.28 13.53
N GLY A 48 15.47 -9.89 12.72
CA GLY A 48 15.62 -9.98 11.28
C GLY A 48 14.42 -10.63 10.62
N VAL A 49 14.51 -10.83 9.32
CA VAL A 49 13.52 -11.55 8.51
C VAL A 49 14.23 -12.54 7.61
N VAL A 50 13.69 -13.75 7.46
CA VAL A 50 14.12 -14.73 6.44
C VAL A 50 12.97 -14.95 5.46
N SER A 51 13.25 -14.79 4.17
CA SER A 51 12.33 -15.07 3.08
C SER A 51 12.71 -16.35 2.32
N GLY A 52 11.77 -16.84 1.49
CA GLY A 52 12.06 -17.97 0.59
C GLY A 52 13.24 -17.69 -0.36
N MET A 53 13.46 -16.42 -0.75
CA MET A 53 14.58 -16.03 -1.59
C MET A 53 15.91 -16.16 -0.85
N ASP A 54 15.94 -15.84 0.45
CA ASP A 54 17.16 -16.00 1.28
C ASP A 54 17.54 -17.47 1.46
N LEU A 55 16.57 -18.37 1.40
CA LEU A 55 16.81 -19.82 1.42
C LEU A 55 17.27 -20.36 0.07
N ALA A 56 16.82 -19.78 -1.04
CA ALA A 56 17.15 -20.21 -2.41
C ALA A 56 18.54 -19.74 -2.86
N MET A 57 19.02 -18.61 -2.32
CA MET A 57 20.34 -18.08 -2.65
C MET A 57 21.41 -18.71 -1.76
N ASP A 58 22.36 -19.38 -2.38
CA ASP A 58 23.60 -19.80 -1.73
C ASP A 58 24.50 -18.57 -1.55
N ARG A 59 24.29 -17.83 -0.46
CA ARG A 59 25.05 -16.61 -0.18
C ARG A 59 26.39 -16.99 0.44
N GLU A 60 27.44 -16.95 -0.34
CA GLU A 60 28.83 -17.05 0.12
C GLU A 60 29.28 -15.86 1.00
N GLN A 61 28.44 -14.83 1.16
CA GLN A 61 28.78 -13.65 1.97
C GLN A 61 27.87 -13.56 3.21
N PRO A 62 28.42 -13.58 4.44
CA PRO A 62 27.67 -13.27 5.63
C PRO A 62 27.29 -11.78 5.60
N HIS A 63 25.99 -11.49 5.58
CA HIS A 63 25.52 -10.13 5.87
C HIS A 63 26.07 -9.71 7.23
N ARG A 64 26.54 -8.46 7.33
CA ARG A 64 27.08 -7.86 8.55
C ARG A 64 26.04 -7.91 9.68
N ALA A 65 26.04 -9.00 10.42
CA ALA A 65 25.31 -9.03 11.68
C ALA A 65 25.99 -8.06 12.65
N PRO A 66 25.24 -7.38 13.54
CA PRO A 66 25.81 -6.54 14.59
C PRO A 66 26.85 -7.31 15.40
N ALA A 67 27.95 -6.62 15.81
CA ALA A 67 29.11 -7.25 16.48
C ALA A 67 28.74 -8.09 17.72
N ALA A 68 27.66 -7.78 18.41
CA ALA A 68 27.13 -8.54 19.54
C ALA A 68 26.64 -9.94 19.13
N MET A 69 26.01 -10.10 17.95
CA MET A 69 25.54 -11.38 17.42
C MET A 69 26.68 -12.26 16.88
N GLN A 70 27.74 -11.65 16.33
CA GLN A 70 28.93 -12.39 15.89
C GLN A 70 29.65 -13.12 17.05
N ARG A 71 29.56 -12.59 18.27
CA ARG A 71 30.14 -13.23 19.46
C ARG A 71 29.34 -14.48 19.87
N LEU A 72 28.02 -14.48 19.79
CA LEU A 72 27.17 -15.65 20.08
C LEU A 72 27.43 -16.79 19.07
N ALA A 73 27.50 -16.45 17.78
CA ALA A 73 27.71 -17.42 16.70
C ALA A 73 29.07 -18.10 16.74
N ARG A 74 30.11 -17.47 17.34
CA ARG A 74 31.47 -18.06 17.47
C ARG A 74 31.57 -19.12 18.54
N HIS A 75 30.70 -19.17 19.55
CA HIS A 75 30.77 -20.13 20.65
C HIS A 75 30.07 -21.45 20.35
N THR A 76 29.30 -21.58 19.25
CA THR A 76 28.56 -22.79 18.89
C THR A 76 29.11 -23.54 17.67
N ARG A 77 30.28 -23.13 17.12
CA ARG A 77 30.94 -23.85 15.99
C ARG A 77 31.62 -25.12 16.42
N GLY A 78 30.82 -26.12 16.83
CA GLY A 78 31.23 -27.52 16.98
C GLY A 78 30.61 -28.34 15.84
N LYS A 79 31.48 -28.98 15.06
CA LYS A 79 31.27 -30.05 14.05
C LYS A 79 29.82 -30.28 13.57
N SER A 80 29.56 -29.93 12.31
CA SER A 80 28.29 -29.99 11.59
C SER A 80 27.40 -28.79 11.80
N ALA A 81 27.90 -27.60 11.45
CA ALA A 81 27.15 -26.35 11.55
C ALA A 81 25.98 -26.37 10.56
N ARG A 82 24.80 -26.82 11.02
CA ARG A 82 23.56 -26.60 10.33
C ARG A 82 23.37 -25.08 10.24
N THR A 83 23.26 -24.55 9.03
CA THR A 83 22.98 -23.14 8.82
C THR A 83 21.67 -22.78 9.51
N THR A 84 21.70 -21.76 10.35
CA THR A 84 20.54 -21.33 11.17
C THR A 84 19.82 -20.15 10.53
N ALA A 85 18.65 -19.80 11.06
CA ALA A 85 17.89 -18.63 10.65
C ALA A 85 18.71 -17.33 10.79
N ALA A 86 19.48 -17.21 11.89
CA ALA A 86 20.37 -16.07 12.12
C ALA A 86 21.47 -15.91 11.06
N ASP A 87 21.94 -17.02 10.46
CA ASP A 87 22.97 -16.98 9.42
C ASP A 87 22.45 -16.46 8.08
N ARG A 88 21.12 -16.49 7.88
CA ARG A 88 20.46 -16.16 6.61
C ARG A 88 19.52 -14.96 6.67
N MET A 89 19.22 -14.45 7.87
CA MET A 89 18.32 -13.31 8.00
C MET A 89 18.88 -12.03 7.39
N SER A 90 18.00 -11.22 6.86
CA SER A 90 18.27 -9.82 6.53
C SER A 90 18.23 -8.99 7.82
N SER A 91 19.35 -8.28 8.12
CA SER A 91 19.52 -7.42 9.29
C SER A 91 20.46 -6.25 8.93
N PRO A 92 20.22 -5.01 9.39
CA PRO A 92 19.12 -4.60 10.29
C PRO A 92 17.76 -4.69 9.62
N VAL A 93 16.73 -5.01 10.40
CA VAL A 93 15.35 -5.11 9.91
C VAL A 93 14.65 -3.75 9.94
N VAL A 94 13.94 -3.43 8.88
CA VAL A 94 13.04 -2.29 8.83
C VAL A 94 11.69 -2.72 9.42
N THR A 95 11.25 -2.02 10.47
CA THR A 95 9.96 -2.28 11.14
C THR A 95 9.05 -1.06 11.10
N VAL A 96 7.76 -1.26 11.32
CA VAL A 96 6.77 -0.18 11.46
C VAL A 96 5.90 -0.42 12.68
N THR A 97 5.20 0.61 13.15
CA THR A 97 4.17 0.47 14.17
C THR A 97 2.77 0.38 13.54
N PRO A 98 1.76 -0.14 14.25
CA PRO A 98 0.39 -0.22 13.73
C PRO A 98 -0.21 1.12 13.29
N ALA A 99 0.22 2.23 13.90
CA ALA A 99 -0.28 3.57 13.61
C ALA A 99 0.28 4.20 12.32
N VAL A 100 1.29 3.57 11.70
CA VAL A 100 1.90 4.07 10.45
C VAL A 100 0.88 3.98 9.32
N SER A 101 0.80 5.03 8.47
CA SER A 101 -0.08 5.05 7.30
C SER A 101 0.37 4.03 6.24
N LEU A 102 -0.57 3.49 5.46
CA LEU A 102 -0.26 2.56 4.37
C LEU A 102 0.68 3.18 3.33
N ARG A 103 0.55 4.48 3.07
CA ARG A 103 1.43 5.24 2.16
C ARG A 103 2.89 5.24 2.64
N THR A 104 3.10 5.47 3.94
CA THR A 104 4.43 5.42 4.54
C THR A 104 5.02 4.02 4.49
N ALA A 105 4.21 2.99 4.80
CA ALA A 105 4.63 1.60 4.69
C ALA A 105 5.00 1.21 3.25
N ALA A 106 4.22 1.62 2.26
CA ALA A 106 4.51 1.41 0.84
C ALA A 106 5.83 2.04 0.43
N ARG A 107 6.09 3.29 0.86
CA ARG A 107 7.35 3.98 0.61
C ARG A 107 8.55 3.26 1.22
N LEU A 108 8.43 2.74 2.45
CA LEU A 108 9.49 1.98 3.10
C LEU A 108 9.80 0.68 2.34
N LEU A 109 8.77 -0.07 1.91
CA LEU A 109 8.95 -1.27 1.08
C LEU A 109 9.70 -0.94 -0.22
N GLN A 110 9.37 0.19 -0.85
CA GLN A 110 9.98 0.61 -2.11
C GLN A 110 11.43 1.09 -1.91
N VAL A 111 11.67 1.99 -0.97
CA VAL A 111 13.01 2.58 -0.73
C VAL A 111 14.03 1.53 -0.31
N HIS A 112 13.61 0.57 0.52
CA HIS A 112 14.49 -0.50 0.99
C HIS A 112 14.50 -1.73 0.09
N GLY A 113 13.70 -1.78 -0.98
CA GLY A 113 13.62 -2.92 -1.91
C GLY A 113 13.12 -4.20 -1.25
N ILE A 114 12.32 -4.08 -0.18
CA ILE A 114 11.80 -5.20 0.61
C ILE A 114 10.33 -5.47 0.32
N HIS A 115 9.85 -6.65 0.66
CA HIS A 115 8.46 -7.07 0.41
C HIS A 115 7.64 -7.28 1.68
N HIS A 116 8.30 -7.25 2.84
CA HIS A 116 7.75 -7.57 4.14
C HIS A 116 8.21 -6.55 5.16
N LEU A 117 7.30 -6.06 5.99
CA LEU A 117 7.58 -5.20 7.12
C LEU A 117 7.00 -5.84 8.39
N PRO A 118 7.84 -6.29 9.32
CA PRO A 118 7.38 -6.64 10.65
C PRO A 118 6.77 -5.42 11.33
N VAL A 119 5.63 -5.63 11.98
CA VAL A 119 4.92 -4.60 12.73
C VAL A 119 5.20 -4.81 14.22
N VAL A 120 5.67 -3.76 14.88
CA VAL A 120 6.08 -3.82 16.28
C VAL A 120 5.33 -2.83 17.14
N ALA A 121 5.05 -3.23 18.37
CA ALA A 121 4.52 -2.34 19.41
C ALA A 121 5.35 -2.54 20.68
N GLY A 122 5.89 -1.47 21.24
CA GLY A 122 6.81 -1.55 22.38
C GLY A 122 8.06 -2.40 22.09
N GLY A 123 8.53 -2.44 20.82
CA GLY A 123 9.66 -3.26 20.38
C GLY A 123 9.30 -4.71 20.05
N LYS A 124 8.13 -5.21 20.42
CA LYS A 124 7.70 -6.60 20.25
C LYS A 124 6.93 -6.80 18.95
N LEU A 125 7.07 -7.96 18.34
CA LEU A 125 6.33 -8.34 17.14
C LEU A 125 4.83 -8.46 17.45
N VAL A 126 4.00 -7.66 16.74
CA VAL A 126 2.53 -7.70 16.84
C VAL A 126 1.85 -8.03 15.51
N GLY A 127 2.58 -7.98 14.40
CA GLY A 127 2.02 -8.24 13.08
C GLY A 127 3.08 -8.28 11.98
N MET A 128 2.59 -8.50 10.75
CA MET A 128 3.37 -8.41 9.52
C MET A 128 2.51 -7.74 8.46
N VAL A 129 3.08 -6.82 7.69
CA VAL A 129 2.45 -6.27 6.49
C VAL A 129 3.34 -6.53 5.27
N THR A 130 2.70 -6.89 4.16
CA THR A 130 3.38 -7.18 2.90
C THR A 130 2.93 -6.19 1.82
N ARG A 131 3.68 -6.14 0.71
CA ARG A 131 3.25 -5.37 -0.48
C ARG A 131 1.86 -5.79 -0.96
N ARG A 132 1.52 -7.09 -0.87
CA ARG A 132 0.22 -7.61 -1.27
C ARG A 132 -0.91 -7.08 -0.39
N ASP A 133 -0.69 -6.97 0.92
CA ASP A 133 -1.69 -6.46 1.86
C ASP A 133 -1.98 -4.99 1.60
N LEU A 134 -0.92 -4.21 1.31
CA LEU A 134 -1.06 -2.81 0.93
C LEU A 134 -1.85 -2.66 -0.38
N LEU A 135 -1.52 -3.43 -1.42
CA LEU A 135 -2.26 -3.42 -2.68
C LEU A 135 -3.73 -3.78 -2.48
N ALA A 136 -4.02 -4.80 -1.68
CA ALA A 136 -5.40 -5.21 -1.40
C ALA A 136 -6.18 -4.13 -0.63
N ALA A 137 -5.50 -3.35 0.22
CA ALA A 137 -6.10 -2.24 0.93
C ALA A 137 -6.39 -1.05 0.00
N PHE A 138 -5.46 -0.72 -0.90
CA PHE A 138 -5.68 0.32 -1.91
C PHE A 138 -6.84 -0.04 -2.85
N LEU A 139 -6.95 -1.30 -3.27
CA LEU A 139 -8.07 -1.77 -4.09
C LEU A 139 -9.42 -1.66 -3.37
N ARG A 140 -9.46 -1.87 -2.05
CA ARG A 140 -10.67 -1.67 -1.24
C ARG A 140 -11.01 -0.19 -1.04
N ASP A 141 -10.00 0.64 -0.93
CA ASP A 141 -10.17 2.10 -0.83
C ASP A 141 -10.69 2.67 -2.15
N ASP A 142 -10.19 2.22 -3.29
CA ASP A 142 -10.67 2.59 -4.63
C ASP A 142 -12.17 2.30 -4.81
N GLU A 143 -12.66 1.14 -4.35
CA GLU A 143 -14.07 0.79 -4.44
C GLU A 143 -14.93 1.62 -3.48
N GLN A 144 -14.42 2.00 -2.34
CA GLN A 144 -15.09 2.92 -1.42
C GLN A 144 -15.17 4.33 -2.03
N VAL A 145 -14.07 4.82 -2.59
CA VAL A 145 -14.01 6.11 -3.32
C VAL A 145 -14.99 6.09 -4.49
N ARG A 146 -15.00 5.02 -5.29
CA ARG A 146 -15.93 4.85 -6.41
C ARG A 146 -17.38 4.94 -5.98
N ARG A 147 -17.78 4.22 -4.93
CA ARG A 147 -19.16 4.26 -4.39
C ARG A 147 -19.53 5.65 -3.90
N GLN A 148 -18.61 6.33 -3.23
CA GLN A 148 -18.84 7.70 -2.76
C GLN A 148 -19.04 8.67 -3.92
N ILE A 149 -18.22 8.57 -4.97
CA ILE A 149 -18.34 9.40 -6.18
C ILE A 149 -19.70 9.15 -6.86
N VAL A 150 -20.06 7.89 -7.13
CA VAL A 150 -21.33 7.53 -7.75
C VAL A 150 -22.50 8.11 -6.97
N HIS A 151 -22.52 7.89 -5.65
CA HIS A 151 -23.56 8.44 -4.78
C HIS A 151 -23.65 9.96 -4.84
N THR A 152 -22.50 10.63 -4.84
CA THR A 152 -22.45 12.12 -4.90
C THR A 152 -22.96 12.65 -6.26
N LEU A 153 -22.59 11.99 -7.36
CA LEU A 153 -23.06 12.36 -8.71
C LEU A 153 -24.58 12.15 -8.87
N GLU A 154 -25.11 11.05 -8.33
CA GLU A 154 -26.54 10.77 -8.34
C GLU A 154 -27.32 11.81 -7.51
N MET A 155 -26.84 12.13 -6.30
CA MET A 155 -27.52 13.08 -5.41
C MET A 155 -27.43 14.53 -5.86
N THR A 156 -26.33 14.94 -6.49
CA THR A 156 -26.08 16.35 -6.83
C THR A 156 -26.57 16.71 -8.23
N TYR A 157 -26.35 15.81 -9.19
CA TYR A 157 -26.61 16.08 -10.61
C TYR A 157 -27.59 15.09 -11.25
N HIS A 158 -28.14 14.14 -10.51
CA HIS A 158 -28.99 13.05 -11.00
C HIS A 158 -28.32 12.23 -12.12
N LEU A 159 -26.98 12.18 -12.10
CA LEU A 159 -26.17 11.38 -13.02
C LEU A 159 -26.08 9.96 -12.52
N THR A 160 -26.80 9.07 -13.16
CA THR A 160 -26.83 7.65 -12.85
C THR A 160 -25.67 6.91 -13.53
N SER A 161 -25.35 5.71 -13.06
CA SER A 161 -24.19 4.91 -13.54
C SER A 161 -24.33 4.44 -15.00
N ASP A 162 -25.52 4.51 -15.59
CA ASP A 162 -25.77 4.25 -17.02
C ASP A 162 -25.43 5.48 -17.90
N ARG A 163 -25.44 6.70 -17.35
CA ARG A 163 -25.01 7.92 -18.04
C ARG A 163 -23.52 8.22 -17.87
N VAL A 164 -22.98 8.01 -16.65
CA VAL A 164 -21.57 8.27 -16.33
C VAL A 164 -20.98 7.07 -15.61
N ALA A 165 -20.12 6.34 -16.30
CA ALA A 165 -19.35 5.25 -15.72
C ALA A 165 -18.16 5.83 -14.93
N VAL A 166 -18.02 5.39 -13.68
CA VAL A 166 -16.94 5.78 -12.76
C VAL A 166 -16.07 4.57 -12.49
N THR A 167 -14.80 4.65 -12.84
CA THR A 167 -13.79 3.68 -12.44
C THR A 167 -12.70 4.37 -11.62
N VAL A 168 -12.19 3.68 -10.59
CA VAL A 168 -11.12 4.18 -9.74
C VAL A 168 -10.01 3.16 -9.70
N HIS A 169 -8.78 3.60 -9.92
CA HIS A 169 -7.61 2.74 -9.86
C HIS A 169 -6.42 3.48 -9.24
N ASN A 170 -5.97 3.02 -8.08
CA ASN A 170 -4.90 3.67 -7.29
C ASN A 170 -5.19 5.17 -7.02
N GLY A 171 -6.46 5.50 -6.71
CA GLY A 171 -6.90 6.88 -6.49
C GLY A 171 -7.02 7.73 -7.76
N VAL A 172 -6.75 7.19 -8.95
CA VAL A 172 -7.02 7.85 -10.23
C VAL A 172 -8.44 7.50 -10.66
N VAL A 173 -9.28 8.52 -10.76
CA VAL A 173 -10.68 8.38 -11.18
C VAL A 173 -10.78 8.60 -12.68
N ARG A 174 -11.40 7.66 -13.39
CA ARG A 174 -11.76 7.81 -14.78
C ARG A 174 -13.27 7.93 -14.91
N LEU A 175 -13.70 8.97 -15.60
CA LEU A 175 -15.10 9.30 -15.92
C LEU A 175 -15.32 9.09 -17.41
N ASP A 176 -16.21 8.18 -17.78
CA ASP A 176 -16.59 7.88 -19.16
C ASP A 176 -18.10 8.02 -19.29
N GLY A 177 -18.58 8.71 -20.31
CA GLY A 177 -20.02 8.82 -20.53
C GLY A 177 -20.45 10.13 -21.17
N ARG A 178 -21.71 10.52 -20.89
CA ARG A 178 -22.31 11.73 -21.51
C ARG A 178 -23.13 12.52 -20.49
N VAL A 179 -22.96 13.84 -20.54
CA VAL A 179 -23.72 14.83 -19.76
C VAL A 179 -24.53 15.73 -20.68
N GLU A 180 -25.51 16.45 -20.16
CA GLU A 180 -26.38 17.27 -20.97
C GLU A 180 -25.67 18.56 -21.44
N GLN A 181 -24.90 19.21 -20.58
CA GLN A 181 -24.28 20.50 -20.82
C GLN A 181 -22.77 20.46 -20.70
N HIS A 182 -22.06 21.25 -21.49
CA HIS A 182 -20.59 21.32 -21.43
C HIS A 182 -20.10 21.88 -20.08
N SER A 183 -20.75 22.89 -19.53
CA SER A 183 -20.41 23.45 -18.23
C SER A 183 -20.45 22.41 -17.11
N LEU A 184 -21.29 21.38 -17.20
CA LEU A 184 -21.41 20.29 -16.23
C LEU A 184 -20.19 19.39 -16.21
N VAL A 185 -19.42 19.29 -17.31
CA VAL A 185 -18.16 18.52 -17.34
C VAL A 185 -17.17 19.05 -16.32
N ASP A 186 -16.95 20.37 -16.32
CA ASP A 186 -16.00 21.02 -15.40
C ASP A 186 -16.48 20.95 -13.93
N GLU A 187 -17.80 21.03 -13.72
CA GLU A 187 -18.37 20.93 -12.38
C GLU A 187 -18.22 19.52 -11.81
N VAL A 188 -18.52 18.48 -12.61
CA VAL A 188 -18.35 17.08 -12.25
C VAL A 188 -16.89 16.79 -11.92
N GLN A 189 -15.94 17.24 -12.76
CA GLN A 189 -14.52 17.03 -12.51
C GLN A 189 -14.07 17.68 -11.19
N ARG A 190 -14.48 18.90 -10.91
CA ARG A 190 -14.15 19.60 -9.65
C ARG A 190 -14.74 18.90 -8.43
N LEU A 191 -15.99 18.45 -8.53
CA LEU A 191 -16.66 17.74 -7.46
C LEU A 191 -15.94 16.41 -7.15
N VAL A 192 -15.62 15.64 -8.19
CA VAL A 192 -14.92 14.35 -8.06
C VAL A 192 -13.50 14.53 -7.51
N ALA A 193 -12.77 15.56 -7.96
CA ALA A 193 -11.44 15.86 -7.46
C ALA A 193 -11.41 16.24 -5.97
N ALA A 194 -12.55 16.72 -5.42
CA ALA A 194 -12.69 17.08 -4.01
C ALA A 194 -12.99 15.87 -3.09
N VAL A 195 -13.26 14.68 -3.66
CA VAL A 195 -13.53 13.47 -2.87
C VAL A 195 -12.24 12.95 -2.22
N ASP A 196 -12.30 12.65 -0.92
CA ASP A 196 -11.17 12.08 -0.19
C ASP A 196 -10.72 10.76 -0.81
N GLY A 197 -9.41 10.63 -1.05
CA GLY A 197 -8.82 9.46 -1.70
C GLY A 197 -8.59 9.63 -3.20
N VAL A 198 -9.15 10.66 -3.85
CA VAL A 198 -8.88 10.97 -5.26
C VAL A 198 -7.53 11.68 -5.39
N ILE A 199 -6.66 11.15 -6.26
CA ILE A 199 -5.34 11.71 -6.58
C ILE A 199 -5.37 12.48 -7.89
N ALA A 200 -6.11 11.96 -8.89
CA ALA A 200 -6.29 12.58 -10.20
C ALA A 200 -7.64 12.18 -10.81
N VAL A 201 -8.14 13.01 -11.71
CA VAL A 201 -9.36 12.76 -12.48
C VAL A 201 -9.02 12.80 -13.97
N GLU A 202 -9.31 11.71 -14.68
CA GLU A 202 -9.27 11.58 -16.13
C GLU A 202 -10.71 11.57 -16.64
N SER A 203 -11.11 12.58 -17.43
CA SER A 203 -12.47 12.68 -17.95
C SER A 203 -12.51 12.46 -19.45
N GLN A 204 -13.40 11.57 -19.88
CA GLN A 204 -13.81 11.36 -21.26
C GLN A 204 -15.32 11.60 -21.41
N LEU A 205 -15.84 12.58 -20.65
CA LEU A 205 -17.24 12.98 -20.73
C LEU A 205 -17.49 13.76 -22.01
N ALA A 206 -18.45 13.30 -22.80
CA ALA A 206 -19.03 14.03 -23.92
C ALA A 206 -20.25 14.83 -23.42
N TRP A 207 -20.64 15.86 -24.14
CA TRP A 207 -21.82 16.70 -23.86
C TRP A 207 -22.76 16.75 -25.06
N GLU A 208 -24.02 17.09 -24.79
CA GLU A 208 -25.06 17.21 -25.82
C GLU A 208 -25.23 18.67 -26.29
N ILE A 209 -25.11 19.63 -25.35
CA ILE A 209 -25.33 21.07 -25.58
C ILE A 209 -24.06 21.82 -25.14
N ASP A 210 -23.52 22.66 -26.01
CA ASP A 210 -22.44 23.59 -25.65
C ASP A 210 -23.07 24.92 -25.15
N ASP A 211 -23.20 25.01 -23.84
CA ASP A 211 -23.73 26.18 -23.14
C ASP A 211 -22.65 27.21 -22.77
N THR A 212 -21.38 26.91 -23.03
CA THR A 212 -20.25 27.82 -22.76
C THR A 212 -20.14 28.90 -23.84
N ALA A 213 -20.63 28.64 -25.05
CA ALA A 213 -20.66 29.63 -26.14
C ALA A 213 -21.69 30.75 -25.98
N LEU A 214 -22.67 30.60 -25.09
CA LEU A 214 -23.73 31.58 -24.86
C LEU A 214 -23.37 32.70 -23.84
N GLY A 215 -22.18 32.65 -23.25
CA GLY A 215 -21.73 33.56 -22.18
C GLY A 215 -21.00 34.84 -22.62
N VAL A 216 -20.80 35.11 -23.92
CA VAL A 216 -19.97 36.24 -24.41
C VAL A 216 -20.75 37.31 -25.20
N GLU A 217 -22.07 37.19 -25.40
CA GLU A 217 -22.87 38.26 -26.04
C GLU A 217 -23.70 39.02 -24.99
N GLY A 218 -23.07 39.97 -24.29
CA GLY A 218 -23.79 40.80 -23.31
C GLY A 218 -23.07 42.06 -22.85
N ARG A 219 -22.28 42.74 -23.72
CA ARG A 219 -21.94 44.16 -23.54
C ARG A 219 -21.77 44.86 -24.89
N GLY A 220 -22.90 45.03 -25.54
CA GLY A 220 -23.03 45.98 -26.63
C GLY A 220 -22.92 47.40 -26.12
N SER A 221 -21.92 48.09 -26.59
CA SER A 221 -21.64 49.50 -26.41
C SER A 221 -22.84 50.34 -26.91
N GLN A 222 -23.57 51.01 -26.03
CA GLN A 222 -24.37 52.19 -26.43
C GLN A 222 -23.48 53.41 -26.40
N VAL A 223 -23.00 53.79 -27.58
CA VAL A 223 -22.51 55.17 -27.83
C VAL A 223 -23.73 56.04 -28.07
N LEU A 224 -24.03 56.93 -27.14
CA LEU A 224 -24.93 58.04 -27.33
C LEU A 224 -24.15 59.19 -28.00
N SER A 225 -24.48 59.44 -29.27
CA SER A 225 -24.22 60.74 -29.95
C SER A 225 -25.40 61.65 -29.75
N GLY A 226 -25.16 62.87 -29.29
CA GLY A 226 -26.07 63.97 -29.21
C GLY A 226 -25.34 65.20 -28.70
#